data_315cd96555721dca0d372099d846274f
#
_entry.id   315cd96555721dca0d372099d846274f
#
_cell.length_a   1.000
_cell.length_b   1.000
_cell.length_c   1.000
_cell.angle_alpha   90.00
_cell.angle_beta   90.00
_cell.angle_gamma   90.00
#
_symmetry.space_group_name_H-M   'P 1'
#
loop_
_entity.id
_entity.type
_entity.pdbx_description
1 polymer ?
#
loop_
_entity_poly.entity_id
_entity_poly.type
_entity_poly.pdbx_seq_one_letter_code
_entity_poly.pdbx_strand_id
1 'polypeptide(L)'
;MFKTRKVVIVGAGHVGSHVALALIQSGEADDIVLIDILKEKAAAQALDLDDCVSGALCGHDAKIRAGEYSELNDADILVMAFGRSRRPGETRLDMFDDSIKMANEVISHLKQVDFKGIMISISNPADIICEHIRRKMNWEPNRCFCTGTSLESYRLLRVLSAATGYRRKSIQAFCMGEHGNSSFVVWSAIRIGSKSFAQLRAERPELAALSLDDLQLQVKRAGDIEVDGKGCTEFGIANAACMLIKAIFHDQKLIWPCSTALNGEYGQKNVAAGVPCVIGKNGIEEILELKLTEEEHAKFAASCDILRGFLDRAASL
;
A
#
# COMPACT_ATOMS: atom_id res chain seq x y z
N MET A 1 -4.54 23.85 21.61
CA MET A 1 -5.24 23.58 20.35
C MET A 1 -4.83 22.17 19.93
N PHE A 2 -5.77 21.31 19.60
CA PHE A 2 -5.41 19.97 19.07
C PHE A 2 -4.77 20.16 17.71
N LYS A 3 -3.75 19.34 17.40
CA LYS A 3 -3.06 19.42 16.11
C LYS A 3 -4.01 18.93 14.99
N THR A 4 -4.16 19.72 13.93
CA THR A 4 -4.90 19.34 12.72
C THR A 4 -4.19 18.20 12.02
N ARG A 5 -4.89 17.12 11.68
CA ARG A 5 -4.39 15.98 10.91
C ARG A 5 -4.46 16.30 9.43
N LYS A 6 -3.32 16.68 8.85
CA LYS A 6 -3.24 17.10 7.45
C LYS A 6 -2.68 16.01 6.56
N VAL A 7 -3.43 15.64 5.53
CA VAL A 7 -3.04 14.65 4.52
C VAL A 7 -2.96 15.31 3.15
N VAL A 8 -1.83 15.21 2.49
CA VAL A 8 -1.63 15.67 1.11
C VAL A 8 -1.55 14.45 0.21
N ILE A 9 -2.31 14.44 -0.88
CA ILE A 9 -2.40 13.34 -1.85
C ILE A 9 -1.91 13.85 -3.20
N VAL A 10 -0.81 13.30 -3.70
CA VAL A 10 -0.26 13.59 -5.03
C VAL A 10 -0.78 12.56 -6.03
N GLY A 11 -1.62 13.03 -6.95
CA GLY A 11 -2.37 12.24 -7.91
C GLY A 11 -3.86 12.18 -7.56
N ALA A 12 -4.68 13.03 -8.17
CA ALA A 12 -6.15 13.07 -8.01
C ALA A 12 -6.87 12.17 -9.02
N GLY A 13 -6.29 10.99 -9.31
CA GLY A 13 -6.88 9.94 -10.13
C GLY A 13 -7.88 9.08 -9.34
N HIS A 14 -8.30 7.94 -9.93
CA HIS A 14 -9.20 6.99 -9.27
C HIS A 14 -8.76 6.61 -7.87
N VAL A 15 -7.50 6.24 -7.68
CA VAL A 15 -7.01 5.77 -6.39
C VAL A 15 -6.90 6.92 -5.39
N GLY A 16 -6.29 8.06 -5.79
CA GLY A 16 -6.10 9.20 -4.89
C GLY A 16 -7.41 9.81 -4.40
N SER A 17 -8.42 9.97 -5.29
CA SER A 17 -9.75 10.45 -4.89
C SER A 17 -10.47 9.48 -3.96
N HIS A 18 -10.31 8.16 -4.16
CA HIS A 18 -10.90 7.18 -3.25
C HIS A 18 -10.17 7.09 -1.90
N VAL A 19 -8.86 7.41 -1.84
CA VAL A 19 -8.17 7.59 -0.54
C VAL A 19 -8.76 8.78 0.21
N ALA A 20 -8.95 9.91 -0.46
CA ALA A 20 -9.59 11.07 0.14
C ALA A 20 -11.01 10.74 0.64
N LEU A 21 -11.82 10.06 -0.19
CA LEU A 21 -13.16 9.61 0.20
C LEU A 21 -13.14 8.69 1.42
N ALA A 22 -12.21 7.73 1.48
CA ALA A 22 -12.08 6.82 2.62
C ALA A 22 -11.71 7.59 3.91
N LEU A 23 -10.84 8.60 3.82
CA LEU A 23 -10.49 9.47 4.95
C LEU A 23 -11.66 10.30 5.43
N ILE A 24 -12.47 10.88 4.50
CA ILE A 24 -13.69 11.62 4.82
C ILE A 24 -14.68 10.71 5.53
N GLN A 25 -15.00 9.56 4.95
CA GLN A 25 -15.99 8.62 5.47
C GLN A 25 -15.63 8.05 6.85
N SER A 26 -14.34 7.94 7.14
CA SER A 26 -13.84 7.42 8.43
C SER A 26 -13.52 8.50 9.46
N GLY A 27 -13.50 9.80 9.07
CA GLY A 27 -13.14 10.91 9.96
C GLY A 27 -11.66 10.91 10.37
N GLU A 28 -10.77 10.38 9.53
CA GLU A 28 -9.36 10.21 9.89
C GLU A 28 -8.45 11.36 9.50
N ALA A 29 -8.94 12.35 8.76
CA ALA A 29 -8.19 13.56 8.42
C ALA A 29 -9.05 14.81 8.61
N ASP A 30 -8.43 15.92 9.03
CA ASP A 30 -9.09 17.21 9.25
C ASP A 30 -8.89 18.17 8.05
N ASP A 31 -7.76 18.03 7.35
CA ASP A 31 -7.40 18.84 6.16
C ASP A 31 -6.81 17.89 5.09
N ILE A 32 -7.50 17.79 3.96
CA ILE A 32 -7.11 16.93 2.84
C ILE A 32 -6.81 17.82 1.63
N VAL A 33 -5.60 17.69 1.08
CA VAL A 33 -5.17 18.45 -0.08
C VAL A 33 -4.91 17.52 -1.25
N LEU A 34 -5.54 17.79 -2.39
CA LEU A 34 -5.29 17.08 -3.64
C LEU A 34 -4.34 17.86 -4.54
N ILE A 35 -3.29 17.21 -5.01
CA ILE A 35 -2.34 17.76 -5.99
C ILE A 35 -2.38 16.87 -7.23
N ASP A 36 -2.55 17.47 -8.39
CA ASP A 36 -2.47 16.77 -9.68
C ASP A 36 -1.82 17.71 -10.72
N ILE A 37 -1.14 17.12 -11.70
CA ILE A 37 -0.59 17.89 -12.84
C ILE A 37 -1.73 18.60 -13.62
N LEU A 38 -2.91 17.99 -13.64
CA LEU A 38 -4.15 18.58 -14.18
C LEU A 38 -4.89 19.30 -13.04
N LYS A 39 -4.58 20.59 -12.83
CA LYS A 39 -5.12 21.40 -11.73
C LYS A 39 -6.65 21.46 -11.70
N GLU A 40 -7.28 21.56 -12.87
CA GLU A 40 -8.74 21.55 -12.98
C GLU A 40 -9.34 20.22 -12.51
N LYS A 41 -8.66 19.10 -12.76
CA LYS A 41 -9.06 17.80 -12.27
C LYS A 41 -8.97 17.72 -10.75
N ALA A 42 -7.87 18.18 -10.16
CA ALA A 42 -7.73 18.22 -8.71
C ALA A 42 -8.82 19.09 -8.06
N ALA A 43 -9.13 20.24 -8.65
CA ALA A 43 -10.18 21.13 -8.17
C ALA A 43 -11.58 20.50 -8.29
N ALA A 44 -11.89 19.85 -9.41
CA ALA A 44 -13.17 19.18 -9.60
C ALA A 44 -13.36 17.99 -8.65
N GLN A 45 -12.30 17.18 -8.44
CA GLN A 45 -12.32 16.08 -7.47
C GLN A 45 -12.48 16.60 -6.03
N ALA A 46 -11.82 17.70 -5.69
CA ALA A 46 -11.94 18.28 -4.37
C ALA A 46 -13.37 18.80 -4.12
N LEU A 47 -14.00 19.43 -5.10
CA LEU A 47 -15.37 19.93 -5.00
C LEU A 47 -16.37 18.79 -4.80
N ASP A 48 -16.30 17.72 -5.59
CA ASP A 48 -17.18 16.55 -5.49
C ASP A 48 -17.01 15.84 -4.13
N LEU A 49 -15.78 15.77 -3.63
CA LEU A 49 -15.48 15.20 -2.32
C LEU A 49 -15.93 16.11 -1.15
N ASP A 50 -15.90 17.43 -1.32
CA ASP A 50 -16.42 18.39 -0.33
C ASP A 50 -17.94 18.26 -0.17
N ASP A 51 -18.66 18.01 -1.27
CA ASP A 51 -20.08 17.68 -1.19
C ASP A 51 -20.34 16.40 -0.36
N CYS A 52 -19.42 15.40 -0.43
CA CYS A 52 -19.49 14.19 0.37
C CYS A 52 -19.30 14.43 1.88
N VAL A 53 -18.56 15.47 2.28
CA VAL A 53 -18.35 15.80 3.70
C VAL A 53 -19.69 16.04 4.40
N SER A 54 -20.61 16.75 3.75
CA SER A 54 -21.95 17.07 4.29
C SER A 54 -22.80 15.82 4.57
N GLY A 55 -22.53 14.71 3.88
CA GLY A 55 -23.22 13.43 4.05
C GLY A 55 -22.42 12.36 4.78
N ALA A 56 -21.23 12.67 5.30
CA ALA A 56 -20.35 11.69 5.92
C ALA A 56 -20.95 11.16 7.24
N LEU A 57 -21.10 9.83 7.35
CA LEU A 57 -21.74 9.18 8.50
C LEU A 57 -20.96 9.33 9.81
N CYS A 58 -19.66 9.64 9.73
CA CYS A 58 -18.83 9.90 10.91
C CYS A 58 -19.11 11.25 11.58
N GLY A 59 -19.84 12.16 10.91
CA GLY A 59 -20.15 13.50 11.45
C GLY A 59 -18.92 14.40 11.62
N HIS A 60 -17.85 14.16 10.83
CA HIS A 60 -16.60 14.92 10.88
C HIS A 60 -16.50 15.87 9.68
N ASP A 61 -16.32 17.15 9.94
CA ASP A 61 -16.19 18.21 8.93
C ASP A 61 -14.73 18.36 8.50
N ALA A 62 -14.27 17.49 7.61
CA ALA A 62 -12.94 17.63 7.01
C ALA A 62 -12.94 18.77 5.97
N LYS A 63 -11.84 19.52 5.91
CA LYS A 63 -11.59 20.42 4.79
C LYS A 63 -10.99 19.64 3.64
N ILE A 64 -11.49 19.85 2.42
CA ILE A 64 -10.90 19.27 1.23
C ILE A 64 -10.73 20.31 0.15
N ARG A 65 -9.58 20.34 -0.50
CA ARG A 65 -9.25 21.30 -1.55
C ARG A 65 -8.15 20.82 -2.47
N ALA A 66 -8.06 21.40 -3.65
CA ALA A 66 -6.87 21.34 -4.47
C ALA A 66 -5.78 22.25 -3.87
N GLY A 67 -4.51 21.90 -4.09
CA GLY A 67 -3.38 22.66 -3.58
C GLY A 67 -2.10 22.45 -4.38
N GLU A 68 -1.00 22.98 -3.85
CA GLU A 68 0.33 22.95 -4.44
C GLU A 68 1.30 22.22 -3.49
N TYR A 69 2.49 21.85 -3.99
CA TYR A 69 3.50 21.13 -3.18
C TYR A 69 3.92 21.87 -1.90
N SER A 70 3.79 23.20 -1.85
CA SER A 70 4.04 23.99 -0.61
C SER A 70 3.18 23.57 0.59
N GLU A 71 2.05 22.93 0.34
CA GLU A 71 1.16 22.36 1.37
C GLU A 71 1.83 21.22 2.16
N LEU A 72 2.94 20.69 1.67
CA LEU A 72 3.71 19.64 2.34
C LEU A 72 4.54 20.16 3.51
N ASN A 73 4.79 21.48 3.63
CA ASN A 73 5.63 22.04 4.70
C ASN A 73 5.06 21.77 6.11
N ASP A 74 3.75 21.63 6.23
CA ASP A 74 3.04 21.36 7.49
C ASP A 74 2.18 20.08 7.46
N ALA A 75 2.31 19.27 6.40
CA ALA A 75 1.58 18.03 6.28
C ALA A 75 2.11 16.91 7.19
N ASP A 76 1.20 16.15 7.78
CA ASP A 76 1.54 14.96 8.58
C ASP A 76 1.79 13.74 7.70
N ILE A 77 0.96 13.58 6.69
CA ILE A 77 1.01 12.42 5.78
C ILE A 77 1.05 12.92 4.33
N LEU A 78 1.93 12.32 3.56
CA LEU A 78 1.97 12.42 2.09
C LEU A 78 1.60 11.08 1.48
N VAL A 79 0.54 11.05 0.67
CA VAL A 79 0.16 9.90 -0.12
C VAL A 79 0.59 10.09 -1.57
N MET A 80 1.42 9.18 -2.09
CA MET A 80 1.77 9.13 -3.51
C MET A 80 0.81 8.21 -4.24
N ALA A 81 -0.08 8.81 -5.05
CA ALA A 81 -1.10 8.13 -5.84
C ALA A 81 -1.04 8.51 -7.32
N PHE A 82 0.09 9.07 -7.77
CA PHE A 82 0.30 9.41 -9.17
C PHE A 82 0.54 8.16 -10.02
N GLY A 83 0.17 8.24 -11.27
CA GLY A 83 0.35 7.16 -12.23
C GLY A 83 -0.56 7.36 -13.42
N ARG A 84 -0.31 6.60 -14.46
CA ARG A 84 -1.20 6.51 -15.62
C ARG A 84 -1.77 5.11 -15.78
N SER A 85 -2.94 5.02 -16.36
CA SER A 85 -3.51 3.73 -16.75
C SER A 85 -2.67 3.09 -17.86
N ARG A 86 -2.59 1.76 -17.83
CA ARG A 86 -1.97 0.98 -18.91
C ARG A 86 -2.76 1.16 -20.20
N ARG A 87 -2.07 1.46 -21.29
CA ARG A 87 -2.69 1.53 -22.62
C ARG A 87 -2.85 0.10 -23.20
N PRO A 88 -3.82 -0.11 -24.08
CA PRO A 88 -3.93 -1.39 -24.77
C PRO A 88 -2.63 -1.77 -25.48
N GLY A 89 -2.14 -3.00 -25.26
CA GLY A 89 -0.90 -3.50 -25.84
C GLY A 89 0.40 -3.15 -25.10
N GLU A 90 0.35 -2.30 -24.06
CA GLU A 90 1.54 -2.01 -23.25
C GLU A 90 1.86 -3.13 -22.26
N THR A 91 3.14 -3.37 -22.08
CA THR A 91 3.67 -4.24 -21.02
C THR A 91 3.88 -3.46 -19.71
N ARG A 92 4.11 -4.16 -18.60
CA ARG A 92 4.54 -3.51 -17.35
C ARG A 92 5.91 -2.82 -17.49
N LEU A 93 6.78 -3.32 -18.36
CA LEU A 93 8.08 -2.73 -18.64
C LEU A 93 7.97 -1.39 -19.37
N ASP A 94 7.02 -1.27 -20.30
CA ASP A 94 6.78 0.00 -21.02
C ASP A 94 6.28 1.09 -20.05
N MET A 95 5.54 0.70 -19.03
CA MET A 95 5.06 1.62 -17.98
C MET A 95 6.15 2.00 -16.99
N PHE A 96 7.16 1.15 -16.79
CA PHE A 96 8.18 1.35 -15.77
C PHE A 96 8.96 2.65 -15.98
N ASP A 97 9.50 2.88 -17.18
CA ASP A 97 10.31 4.07 -17.48
C ASP A 97 9.49 5.36 -17.35
N ASP A 98 8.22 5.34 -17.78
CA ASP A 98 7.30 6.47 -17.57
C ASP A 98 7.03 6.72 -16.09
N SER A 99 6.86 5.68 -15.30
CA SER A 99 6.62 5.80 -13.87
C SER A 99 7.83 6.39 -13.13
N ILE A 100 9.07 5.99 -13.51
CA ILE A 100 10.29 6.57 -12.95
C ILE A 100 10.45 8.04 -13.36
N LYS A 101 10.14 8.41 -14.62
CA LYS A 101 10.14 9.82 -15.05
C LYS A 101 9.16 10.66 -14.22
N MET A 102 7.92 10.20 -14.05
CA MET A 102 6.95 10.87 -13.19
C MET A 102 7.43 10.98 -11.74
N ALA A 103 8.06 9.93 -11.21
CA ALA A 103 8.65 9.98 -9.87
C ALA A 103 9.76 11.04 -9.77
N ASN A 104 10.62 11.15 -10.78
CA ASN A 104 11.68 12.17 -10.83
C ASN A 104 11.11 13.60 -10.90
N GLU A 105 10.00 13.82 -11.62
CA GLU A 105 9.29 15.10 -11.61
C GLU A 105 8.75 15.42 -10.21
N VAL A 106 8.08 14.48 -9.57
CA VAL A 106 7.61 14.64 -8.18
C VAL A 106 8.77 14.92 -7.23
N ILE A 107 9.88 14.19 -7.32
CA ILE A 107 11.10 14.42 -6.53
C ILE A 107 11.62 15.86 -6.70
N SER A 108 11.55 16.42 -7.91
CA SER A 108 11.98 17.80 -8.15
C SER A 108 11.18 18.81 -7.32
N HIS A 109 9.88 18.59 -7.16
CA HIS A 109 9.01 19.40 -6.29
C HIS A 109 9.28 19.14 -4.80
N LEU A 110 9.44 17.87 -4.40
CA LEU A 110 9.73 17.49 -3.02
C LEU A 110 11.01 18.13 -2.48
N LYS A 111 12.02 18.32 -3.33
CA LYS A 111 13.28 18.99 -2.96
C LYS A 111 13.11 20.49 -2.67
N GLN A 112 11.99 21.09 -3.05
CA GLN A 112 11.70 22.52 -2.84
C GLN A 112 10.90 22.79 -1.57
N VAL A 113 10.49 21.74 -0.84
CA VAL A 113 9.65 21.82 0.37
C VAL A 113 10.33 21.15 1.55
N ASP A 114 9.98 21.56 2.77
CA ASP A 114 10.53 20.99 4.01
C ASP A 114 9.56 19.97 4.63
N PHE A 115 9.26 18.88 3.92
CA PHE A 115 8.36 17.84 4.40
C PHE A 115 8.98 17.03 5.53
N LYS A 116 8.35 17.04 6.70
CA LYS A 116 8.76 16.29 7.90
C LYS A 116 7.87 15.10 8.24
N GLY A 117 6.74 14.95 7.57
CA GLY A 117 5.74 13.91 7.81
C GLY A 117 6.15 12.52 7.31
N ILE A 118 5.17 11.64 7.20
CA ILE A 118 5.34 10.26 6.74
C ILE A 118 4.80 10.14 5.32
N MET A 119 5.58 9.56 4.41
CA MET A 119 5.14 9.25 3.04
C MET A 119 4.66 7.82 2.93
N ILE A 120 3.45 7.62 2.37
CA ILE A 120 2.90 6.33 2.00
C ILE A 120 2.70 6.32 0.48
N SER A 121 3.40 5.44 -0.24
CA SER A 121 3.24 5.30 -1.69
C SER A 121 2.27 4.19 -2.04
N ILE A 122 1.44 4.45 -3.05
CA ILE A 122 0.57 3.48 -3.74
C ILE A 122 0.74 3.55 -5.26
N SER A 123 1.70 4.37 -5.72
CA SER A 123 2.05 4.53 -7.14
C SER A 123 2.83 3.32 -7.65
N ASN A 124 2.39 2.74 -8.77
CA ASN A 124 2.99 1.53 -9.34
C ASN A 124 4.14 1.81 -10.34
N PRO A 125 5.17 0.94 -10.35
CA PRO A 125 5.40 -0.25 -9.51
C PRO A 125 5.76 0.15 -8.06
N ALA A 126 4.93 -0.27 -7.10
CA ALA A 126 4.85 0.34 -5.77
C ALA A 126 6.16 0.28 -4.98
N ASP A 127 6.78 -0.91 -4.89
CA ASP A 127 8.02 -1.12 -4.15
C ASP A 127 9.16 -0.25 -4.72
N ILE A 128 9.23 -0.19 -6.05
CA ILE A 128 10.31 0.49 -6.77
C ILE A 128 10.17 2.01 -6.68
N ILE A 129 8.97 2.54 -6.97
CA ILE A 129 8.71 4.00 -6.92
C ILE A 129 8.98 4.54 -5.52
N CYS A 130 8.48 3.83 -4.50
CA CYS A 130 8.67 4.22 -3.11
C CYS A 130 10.15 4.26 -2.72
N GLU A 131 10.88 3.18 -3.00
CA GLU A 131 12.31 3.08 -2.66
C GLU A 131 13.17 4.04 -3.49
N HIS A 132 12.81 4.29 -4.76
CA HIS A 132 13.48 5.28 -5.61
C HIS A 132 13.33 6.70 -5.00
N ILE A 133 12.11 7.11 -4.63
CA ILE A 133 11.86 8.40 -3.97
C ILE A 133 12.65 8.47 -2.66
N ARG A 134 12.55 7.44 -1.81
CA ARG A 134 13.25 7.38 -0.53
C ARG A 134 14.76 7.62 -0.70
N ARG A 135 15.40 6.91 -1.63
CA ARG A 135 16.85 7.03 -1.89
C ARG A 135 17.21 8.43 -2.42
N LYS A 136 16.46 8.95 -3.40
CA LYS A 136 16.72 10.29 -3.98
C LYS A 136 16.50 11.45 -2.99
N MET A 137 15.61 11.25 -2.01
CA MET A 137 15.33 12.21 -0.94
C MET A 137 16.17 11.98 0.32
N ASN A 138 16.90 10.88 0.39
CA ASN A 138 17.64 10.44 1.58
C ASN A 138 16.74 10.39 2.84
N TRP A 139 15.53 9.85 2.69
CA TRP A 139 14.58 9.72 3.79
C TRP A 139 14.77 8.41 4.54
N GLU A 140 14.49 8.42 5.85
CA GLU A 140 14.55 7.22 6.67
C GLU A 140 13.45 6.21 6.28
N PRO A 141 13.74 4.90 6.33
CA PRO A 141 12.79 3.85 5.92
C PRO A 141 11.48 3.86 6.73
N ASN A 142 11.53 4.23 8.01
CA ASN A 142 10.36 4.25 8.88
C ASN A 142 9.30 5.27 8.43
N ARG A 143 9.73 6.38 7.82
CA ARG A 143 8.82 7.45 7.37
C ARG A 143 8.58 7.47 5.86
N CYS A 144 9.09 6.50 5.12
CA CYS A 144 8.94 6.41 3.68
C CYS A 144 8.78 4.95 3.26
N PHE A 145 7.53 4.53 3.05
CA PHE A 145 7.19 3.15 2.72
C PHE A 145 5.97 3.11 1.78
N CYS A 146 5.67 1.94 1.24
CA CYS A 146 4.48 1.78 0.41
C CYS A 146 3.55 0.68 0.95
N THR A 147 2.33 0.67 0.44
CA THR A 147 1.33 -0.36 0.81
C THR A 147 1.82 -1.78 0.51
N GLY A 148 2.74 -1.96 -0.43
CA GLY A 148 3.31 -3.27 -0.75
C GLY A 148 2.24 -4.34 -0.91
N THR A 149 2.39 -5.44 -0.19
CA THR A 149 1.47 -6.58 -0.21
C THR A 149 0.23 -6.42 0.69
N SER A 150 -0.12 -5.21 1.12
CA SER A 150 -1.35 -4.93 1.90
C SER A 150 -2.62 -5.39 1.18
N LEU A 151 -2.74 -5.07 -0.11
CA LEU A 151 -3.92 -5.41 -0.89
C LEU A 151 -4.00 -6.91 -1.18
N GLU A 152 -2.87 -7.56 -1.50
CA GLU A 152 -2.80 -9.02 -1.62
C GLU A 152 -3.24 -9.71 -0.34
N SER A 153 -2.87 -9.16 0.81
CA SER A 153 -3.29 -9.68 2.12
C SER A 153 -4.79 -9.51 2.36
N TYR A 154 -5.41 -8.39 1.93
CA TYR A 154 -6.87 -8.26 1.93
C TYR A 154 -7.56 -9.28 1.03
N ARG A 155 -7.00 -9.52 -0.17
CA ARG A 155 -7.49 -10.55 -1.10
C ARG A 155 -7.37 -11.95 -0.48
N LEU A 156 -6.26 -12.24 0.20
CA LEU A 156 -6.05 -13.48 0.93
C LEU A 156 -7.09 -13.68 2.04
N LEU A 157 -7.36 -12.63 2.85
CA LEU A 157 -8.41 -12.70 3.88
C LEU A 157 -9.80 -12.98 3.27
N ARG A 158 -10.10 -12.41 2.10
CA ARG A 158 -11.35 -12.67 1.37
C ARG A 158 -11.43 -14.12 0.90
N VAL A 159 -10.36 -14.63 0.28
CA VAL A 159 -10.28 -15.99 -0.24
C VAL A 159 -10.36 -17.01 0.88
N LEU A 160 -9.61 -16.83 1.96
CA LEU A 160 -9.64 -17.71 3.13
C LEU A 160 -11.01 -17.68 3.82
N SER A 161 -11.62 -16.51 3.96
CA SER A 161 -12.96 -16.38 4.57
C SER A 161 -14.01 -17.16 3.77
N ALA A 162 -13.97 -17.08 2.44
CA ALA A 162 -14.87 -17.83 1.56
C ALA A 162 -14.62 -19.36 1.64
N ALA A 163 -13.36 -19.78 1.67
CA ALA A 163 -12.98 -21.19 1.69
C ALA A 163 -13.22 -21.87 3.06
N THR A 164 -13.14 -21.11 4.16
CA THR A 164 -13.19 -21.68 5.51
C THR A 164 -14.49 -21.38 6.25
N GLY A 165 -15.30 -20.41 5.78
CA GLY A 165 -16.50 -19.93 6.45
C GLY A 165 -16.24 -19.00 7.65
N TYR A 166 -14.97 -18.76 8.03
CA TYR A 166 -14.64 -17.85 9.14
C TYR A 166 -14.66 -16.38 8.70
N ARG A 167 -15.00 -15.49 9.64
CA ARG A 167 -14.95 -14.03 9.40
C ARG A 167 -13.51 -13.57 9.13
N ARG A 168 -13.33 -12.66 8.18
CA ARG A 168 -12.01 -12.07 7.83
C ARG A 168 -11.26 -11.53 9.06
N LYS A 169 -11.98 -10.89 10.01
CA LYS A 169 -11.38 -10.35 11.25
C LYS A 169 -10.86 -11.43 12.22
N SER A 170 -11.21 -12.69 12.03
CA SER A 170 -10.72 -13.83 12.83
C SER A 170 -9.53 -14.53 12.18
N ILE A 171 -9.12 -14.09 10.98
CA ILE A 171 -8.03 -14.68 10.20
C ILE A 171 -6.84 -13.73 10.26
N GLN A 172 -5.69 -14.23 10.65
CA GLN A 172 -4.40 -13.57 10.56
C GLN A 172 -3.60 -14.24 9.44
N ALA A 173 -3.38 -13.52 8.35
CA ALA A 173 -2.70 -14.04 7.17
C ALA A 173 -2.03 -12.91 6.39
N PHE A 174 -0.85 -13.16 5.85
CA PHE A 174 -0.03 -12.19 5.14
C PHE A 174 0.44 -12.73 3.80
N CYS A 175 0.52 -11.84 2.82
CA CYS A 175 1.33 -12.01 1.63
C CYS A 175 2.64 -11.23 1.81
N MET A 176 3.75 -11.76 1.27
CA MET A 176 5.06 -11.13 1.33
C MET A 176 5.71 -11.05 -0.07
N GLY A 177 6.80 -10.27 -0.17
CA GLY A 177 7.57 -10.08 -1.39
C GLY A 177 7.17 -8.84 -2.17
N GLU A 178 7.30 -8.90 -3.48
CA GLU A 178 6.93 -7.85 -4.42
C GLU A 178 5.41 -7.59 -4.44
N HIS A 179 4.99 -6.34 -4.54
CA HIS A 179 3.63 -6.02 -4.98
C HIS A 179 3.48 -6.36 -6.46
N GLY A 180 3.29 -7.63 -6.79
CA GLY A 180 3.27 -8.13 -8.16
C GLY A 180 3.24 -9.65 -8.26
N ASN A 181 3.78 -10.17 -9.37
CA ASN A 181 3.66 -11.58 -9.71
C ASN A 181 4.47 -12.52 -8.80
N SER A 182 5.56 -12.02 -8.18
CA SER A 182 6.39 -12.81 -7.27
C SER A 182 5.93 -12.77 -5.81
N SER A 183 4.82 -12.07 -5.49
CA SER A 183 4.21 -12.16 -4.16
C SER A 183 3.78 -13.60 -3.84
N PHE A 184 3.86 -13.95 -2.58
CA PHE A 184 3.44 -15.28 -2.13
C PHE A 184 2.72 -15.22 -0.78
N VAL A 185 1.89 -16.23 -0.53
CA VAL A 185 1.18 -16.39 0.75
C VAL A 185 2.09 -17.11 1.74
N VAL A 186 2.23 -16.55 2.95
CA VAL A 186 2.99 -17.18 4.05
C VAL A 186 2.09 -18.17 4.77
N TRP A 187 1.93 -19.36 4.20
CA TRP A 187 1.03 -20.40 4.70
C TRP A 187 1.37 -20.86 6.11
N SER A 188 2.64 -20.90 6.46
CA SER A 188 3.14 -21.30 7.78
C SER A 188 2.71 -20.35 8.90
N ALA A 189 2.49 -19.07 8.58
CA ALA A 189 2.13 -18.02 9.52
C ALA A 189 0.62 -17.83 9.70
N ILE A 190 -0.22 -18.46 8.87
CA ILE A 190 -1.67 -18.26 8.95
C ILE A 190 -2.23 -18.79 10.27
N ARG A 191 -3.03 -17.95 10.93
CA ARG A 191 -3.77 -18.28 12.15
C ARG A 191 -5.24 -17.94 12.00
N ILE A 192 -6.09 -18.81 12.52
CA ILE A 192 -7.54 -18.59 12.61
C ILE A 192 -7.94 -18.81 14.08
N GLY A 193 -8.29 -17.74 14.75
CA GLY A 193 -8.34 -17.75 16.20
C GLY A 193 -6.95 -18.08 16.79
N SER A 194 -6.87 -19.04 17.69
CA SER A 194 -5.61 -19.48 18.31
C SER A 194 -4.91 -20.64 17.58
N LYS A 195 -5.56 -21.24 16.56
CA LYS A 195 -5.02 -22.41 15.83
C LYS A 195 -4.26 -22.00 14.58
N SER A 196 -3.18 -22.70 14.26
CA SER A 196 -2.56 -22.58 12.94
C SER A 196 -3.47 -23.17 11.86
N PHE A 197 -3.34 -22.65 10.64
CA PHE A 197 -4.10 -23.18 9.50
C PHE A 197 -3.75 -24.66 9.24
N ALA A 198 -2.48 -25.04 9.44
CA ALA A 198 -2.03 -26.43 9.34
C ALA A 198 -2.74 -27.33 10.36
N GLN A 199 -2.90 -26.89 11.61
CA GLN A 199 -3.67 -27.65 12.62
C GLN A 199 -5.14 -27.80 12.23
N LEU A 200 -5.77 -26.73 11.75
CA LEU A 200 -7.17 -26.79 11.30
C LEU A 200 -7.34 -27.74 10.12
N ARG A 201 -6.40 -27.75 9.18
CA ARG A 201 -6.42 -28.69 8.07
C ARG A 201 -6.26 -30.14 8.51
N ALA A 202 -5.43 -30.40 9.51
CA ALA A 202 -5.27 -31.76 10.07
C ALA A 202 -6.52 -32.26 10.80
N GLU A 203 -7.30 -31.34 11.39
CA GLU A 203 -8.50 -31.68 12.16
C GLU A 203 -9.78 -31.74 11.32
N ARG A 204 -9.79 -31.12 10.12
CA ARG A 204 -10.99 -30.94 9.29
C ARG A 204 -10.77 -31.41 7.85
N PRO A 205 -11.38 -32.51 7.43
CA PRO A 205 -11.22 -33.07 6.09
C PRO A 205 -11.57 -32.06 4.98
N GLU A 206 -12.59 -31.22 5.18
CA GLU A 206 -13.00 -30.20 4.23
C GLU A 206 -11.92 -29.12 4.01
N LEU A 207 -11.16 -28.77 5.05
CA LEU A 207 -10.04 -27.85 4.94
C LEU A 207 -8.77 -28.54 4.40
N ALA A 208 -8.58 -29.81 4.72
CA ALA A 208 -7.49 -30.62 4.16
C ALA A 208 -7.59 -30.74 2.63
N ALA A 209 -8.81 -30.84 2.11
CA ALA A 209 -9.08 -30.94 0.67
C ALA A 209 -8.82 -29.64 -0.13
N LEU A 210 -8.65 -28.49 0.54
CA LEU A 210 -8.38 -27.23 -0.15
C LEU A 210 -7.00 -27.24 -0.83
N SER A 211 -6.95 -26.89 -2.10
CA SER A 211 -5.71 -26.66 -2.83
C SER A 211 -5.13 -25.28 -2.44
N LEU A 212 -3.95 -25.26 -1.84
CA LEU A 212 -3.27 -24.02 -1.46
C LEU A 212 -2.84 -23.21 -2.69
N ASP A 213 -2.47 -23.90 -3.76
CA ASP A 213 -2.09 -23.27 -5.04
C ASP A 213 -3.28 -22.57 -5.69
N ASP A 214 -4.48 -23.18 -5.67
CA ASP A 214 -5.69 -22.57 -6.19
C ASP A 214 -6.11 -21.34 -5.36
N LEU A 215 -5.98 -21.40 -4.04
CA LEU A 215 -6.24 -20.26 -3.18
C LEU A 215 -5.26 -19.12 -3.45
N GLN A 216 -3.97 -19.42 -3.59
CA GLN A 216 -2.96 -18.41 -3.95
C GLN A 216 -3.21 -17.83 -5.35
N LEU A 217 -3.59 -18.66 -6.32
CA LEU A 217 -3.94 -18.21 -7.66
C LEU A 217 -5.14 -17.26 -7.67
N GLN A 218 -6.17 -17.52 -6.85
CA GLN A 218 -7.31 -16.61 -6.68
C GLN A 218 -6.88 -15.23 -6.11
N VAL A 219 -5.91 -15.21 -5.21
CA VAL A 219 -5.33 -13.95 -4.69
C VAL A 219 -4.63 -13.18 -5.80
N LYS A 220 -3.77 -13.85 -6.58
CA LYS A 220 -2.99 -13.24 -7.66
C LYS A 220 -3.88 -12.70 -8.80
N ARG A 221 -4.85 -13.49 -9.24
CA ARG A 221 -5.74 -13.12 -10.36
C ARG A 221 -6.76 -12.02 -10.03
N ALA A 222 -6.98 -11.73 -8.75
CA ALA A 222 -7.99 -10.75 -8.36
C ALA A 222 -7.75 -9.37 -9.00
N GLY A 223 -6.48 -8.92 -9.06
CA GLY A 223 -6.14 -7.65 -9.68
C GLY A 223 -6.39 -7.60 -11.18
N ASP A 224 -6.09 -8.68 -11.91
CA ASP A 224 -6.34 -8.75 -13.34
C ASP A 224 -7.85 -8.74 -13.62
N ILE A 225 -8.63 -9.53 -12.87
CA ILE A 225 -10.09 -9.55 -12.98
C ILE A 225 -10.70 -8.15 -12.73
N GLU A 226 -10.20 -7.42 -11.73
CA GLU A 226 -10.66 -6.07 -11.40
C GLU A 226 -10.32 -5.09 -12.53
N VAL A 227 -9.10 -5.15 -13.08
CA VAL A 227 -8.67 -4.29 -14.19
C VAL A 227 -9.43 -4.62 -15.47
N ASP A 228 -9.57 -5.89 -15.82
CA ASP A 228 -10.29 -6.31 -17.03
C ASP A 228 -11.79 -5.96 -16.95
N GLY A 229 -12.39 -6.05 -15.76
CA GLY A 229 -13.82 -5.79 -15.56
C GLY A 229 -14.21 -4.32 -15.42
N LYS A 230 -13.34 -3.47 -14.85
CA LYS A 230 -13.69 -2.07 -14.55
C LYS A 230 -12.57 -1.05 -14.79
N GLY A 231 -11.45 -1.47 -15.39
CA GLY A 231 -10.35 -0.61 -15.81
C GLY A 231 -9.29 -0.32 -14.74
N CYS A 232 -9.60 -0.44 -13.45
CA CYS A 232 -8.62 -0.21 -12.37
C CYS A 232 -9.02 -0.89 -11.06
N THR A 233 -8.04 -1.11 -10.19
CA THR A 233 -8.23 -1.40 -8.76
C THR A 233 -8.21 -0.07 -8.00
N GLU A 234 -9.19 0.20 -7.16
CA GLU A 234 -9.30 1.49 -6.45
C GLU A 234 -9.80 1.36 -4.99
N PHE A 235 -10.92 0.69 -4.73
CA PHE A 235 -11.55 0.68 -3.40
C PHE A 235 -10.71 -0.05 -2.34
N GLY A 236 -10.19 -1.22 -2.67
CA GLY A 236 -9.39 -2.03 -1.73
C GLY A 236 -8.09 -1.34 -1.34
N ILE A 237 -7.39 -0.74 -2.31
CA ILE A 237 -6.12 -0.06 -2.07
C ILE A 237 -6.33 1.27 -1.33
N ALA A 238 -7.39 2.02 -1.64
CA ALA A 238 -7.75 3.24 -0.91
C ALA A 238 -8.02 2.93 0.57
N ASN A 239 -8.76 1.86 0.83
CA ASN A 239 -9.04 1.41 2.20
C ASN A 239 -7.77 0.93 2.93
N ALA A 240 -6.83 0.28 2.23
CA ALA A 240 -5.54 -0.11 2.80
C ALA A 240 -4.71 1.12 3.20
N ALA A 241 -4.61 2.12 2.33
CA ALA A 241 -3.93 3.37 2.66
C ALA A 241 -4.58 4.10 3.85
N CYS A 242 -5.91 4.22 3.86
CA CYS A 242 -6.66 4.83 4.97
C CYS A 242 -6.42 4.09 6.29
N MET A 243 -6.38 2.75 6.29
CA MET A 243 -6.07 1.95 7.48
C MET A 243 -4.66 2.24 8.02
N LEU A 244 -3.66 2.40 7.15
CA LEU A 244 -2.30 2.73 7.53
C LEU A 244 -2.23 4.16 8.11
N ILE A 245 -2.88 5.13 7.47
CA ILE A 245 -2.99 6.52 7.95
C ILE A 245 -3.64 6.56 9.33
N LYS A 246 -4.74 5.84 9.52
CA LYS A 246 -5.38 5.68 10.82
C LYS A 246 -4.43 5.10 11.87
N ALA A 247 -3.69 4.05 11.53
CA ALA A 247 -2.75 3.42 12.45
C ALA A 247 -1.65 4.39 12.90
N ILE A 248 -1.20 5.29 12.01
CA ILE A 248 -0.22 6.33 12.31
C ILE A 248 -0.83 7.40 13.23
N PHE A 249 -1.97 7.97 12.85
CA PHE A 249 -2.58 9.07 13.60
C PHE A 249 -2.99 8.67 15.02
N HIS A 250 -3.38 7.41 15.22
CA HIS A 250 -3.82 6.87 16.51
C HIS A 250 -2.77 6.02 17.25
N ASP A 251 -1.54 5.97 16.76
CA ASP A 251 -0.45 5.15 17.32
C ASP A 251 -0.86 3.69 17.62
N GLN A 252 -1.57 3.05 16.67
CA GLN A 252 -2.27 1.78 16.92
C GLN A 252 -1.35 0.58 17.08
N LYS A 253 -0.06 0.67 16.71
CA LYS A 253 0.87 -0.47 16.64
C LYS A 253 0.29 -1.62 15.81
N LEU A 254 -0.34 -1.25 14.70
CA LEU A 254 -0.96 -2.19 13.78
C LEU A 254 0.12 -3.08 13.15
N ILE A 255 -0.06 -4.39 13.22
CA ILE A 255 0.79 -5.34 12.48
C ILE A 255 0.15 -5.59 11.12
N TRP A 256 0.78 -5.09 10.06
CA TRP A 256 0.28 -5.24 8.70
C TRP A 256 1.43 -5.24 7.68
N PRO A 257 1.33 -5.98 6.56
CA PRO A 257 2.40 -5.99 5.57
C PRO A 257 2.45 -4.68 4.79
N CYS A 258 3.63 -4.08 4.80
CA CYS A 258 4.02 -2.92 4.01
C CYS A 258 5.36 -3.20 3.34
N SER A 259 5.64 -2.53 2.23
CA SER A 259 6.95 -2.61 1.62
C SER A 259 7.84 -1.48 2.14
N THR A 260 8.96 -1.87 2.71
CA THR A 260 9.96 -0.97 3.28
C THR A 260 11.37 -1.48 2.99
N ALA A 261 12.37 -0.60 3.10
CA ALA A 261 13.76 -0.96 2.88
C ALA A 261 14.24 -1.95 3.94
N LEU A 262 14.83 -3.05 3.50
CA LEU A 262 15.40 -4.10 4.35
C LEU A 262 16.89 -3.86 4.59
N ASN A 263 17.34 -4.09 5.82
CA ASN A 263 18.72 -3.90 6.25
C ASN A 263 19.30 -5.14 6.98
N GLY A 264 18.87 -6.31 6.58
CA GLY A 264 19.31 -7.59 7.14
C GLY A 264 18.18 -8.55 7.43
N GLU A 265 16.97 -8.03 7.54
CA GLU A 265 15.79 -8.83 7.80
C GLU A 265 15.62 -9.88 6.70
N TYR A 266 15.28 -11.11 7.10
CA TYR A 266 15.21 -12.29 6.22
C TYR A 266 16.48 -12.51 5.39
N GLY A 267 17.65 -12.03 5.86
CA GLY A 267 18.91 -12.06 5.12
C GLY A 267 18.99 -11.12 3.91
N GLN A 268 18.04 -10.18 3.74
CA GLN A 268 17.95 -9.29 2.60
C GLN A 268 18.50 -7.89 2.90
N LYS A 269 19.14 -7.27 1.92
CA LYS A 269 19.68 -5.89 2.01
C LYS A 269 19.51 -5.17 0.68
N ASN A 270 19.53 -3.84 0.72
CA ASN A 270 19.48 -2.96 -0.45
C ASN A 270 18.24 -3.17 -1.34
N VAL A 271 17.12 -3.56 -0.76
CA VAL A 271 15.85 -3.79 -1.43
C VAL A 271 14.71 -3.35 -0.51
N ALA A 272 13.62 -2.87 -1.11
CA ALA A 272 12.35 -2.73 -0.40
C ALA A 272 11.41 -3.84 -0.86
N ALA A 273 10.73 -4.49 0.09
CA ALA A 273 9.80 -5.58 -0.18
C ALA A 273 8.69 -5.62 0.87
N GLY A 274 7.54 -6.22 0.52
CA GLY A 274 6.41 -6.41 1.42
C GLY A 274 6.73 -7.40 2.54
N VAL A 275 6.72 -6.92 3.77
CA VAL A 275 6.96 -7.68 5.00
C VAL A 275 6.00 -7.23 6.10
N PRO A 276 5.67 -8.07 7.10
CA PRO A 276 4.90 -7.62 8.26
C PRO A 276 5.64 -6.54 9.04
N CYS A 277 4.97 -5.40 9.24
CA CYS A 277 5.50 -4.24 9.93
C CYS A 277 4.60 -3.85 11.09
N VAL A 278 5.18 -3.33 12.17
CA VAL A 278 4.47 -2.64 13.25
C VAL A 278 4.35 -1.17 12.87
N ILE A 279 3.13 -0.68 12.71
CA ILE A 279 2.83 0.66 12.22
C ILE A 279 2.23 1.48 13.35
N GLY A 280 2.91 2.56 13.71
CA GLY A 280 2.51 3.49 14.75
C GLY A 280 2.76 4.95 14.35
N LYS A 281 2.76 5.86 15.30
CA LYS A 281 2.87 7.30 15.07
C LYS A 281 4.15 7.75 14.35
N ASN A 282 5.20 6.92 14.35
CA ASN A 282 6.46 7.20 13.67
C ASN A 282 6.55 6.54 12.29
N GLY A 283 5.46 6.00 11.77
CA GLY A 283 5.42 5.18 10.56
C GLY A 283 5.71 3.70 10.87
N ILE A 284 6.62 3.08 10.14
CA ILE A 284 7.08 1.72 10.44
C ILE A 284 8.06 1.78 11.61
N GLU A 285 7.70 1.19 12.73
CA GLU A 285 8.50 1.20 13.95
C GLU A 285 9.32 -0.08 14.14
N GLU A 286 8.87 -1.18 13.53
CA GLU A 286 9.53 -2.47 13.59
C GLU A 286 9.14 -3.30 12.35
N ILE A 287 10.06 -4.12 11.86
CA ILE A 287 9.78 -5.22 10.93
C ILE A 287 9.63 -6.48 11.77
N LEU A 288 8.43 -7.06 11.78
CA LEU A 288 8.15 -8.29 12.50
C LEU A 288 8.59 -9.49 11.66
N GLU A 289 9.78 -10.02 11.90
CA GLU A 289 10.29 -11.18 11.19
C GLU A 289 9.50 -12.45 11.55
N LEU A 290 8.82 -13.04 10.56
CA LEU A 290 8.16 -14.33 10.69
C LEU A 290 9.18 -15.45 10.53
N LYS A 291 8.98 -16.57 11.24
CA LYS A 291 9.73 -17.79 10.99
C LYS A 291 9.19 -18.46 9.71
N LEU A 292 9.83 -18.20 8.59
CA LEU A 292 9.52 -18.78 7.30
C LEU A 292 10.02 -20.23 7.20
N THR A 293 9.33 -21.05 6.40
CA THR A 293 9.87 -22.33 5.94
C THR A 293 11.01 -22.10 4.94
N GLU A 294 11.81 -23.11 4.65
CA GLU A 294 12.88 -23.03 3.63
C GLU A 294 12.32 -22.63 2.25
N GLU A 295 11.18 -23.18 1.88
CA GLU A 295 10.49 -22.84 0.62
C GLU A 295 10.01 -21.38 0.60
N GLU A 296 9.38 -20.90 1.68
CA GLU A 296 8.92 -19.52 1.81
C GLU A 296 10.11 -18.56 1.79
N HIS A 297 11.20 -18.90 2.45
CA HIS A 297 12.43 -18.10 2.45
C HIS A 297 13.03 -18.02 1.04
N ALA A 298 13.06 -19.13 0.30
CA ALA A 298 13.54 -19.15 -1.08
C ALA A 298 12.64 -18.27 -2.00
N LYS A 299 11.30 -18.34 -1.84
CA LYS A 299 10.36 -17.48 -2.56
C LYS A 299 10.59 -15.99 -2.25
N PHE A 300 10.82 -15.67 -0.99
CA PHE A 300 11.11 -14.30 -0.59
C PHE A 300 12.41 -13.77 -1.18
N ALA A 301 13.47 -14.57 -1.12
CA ALA A 301 14.76 -14.21 -1.71
C ALA A 301 14.65 -13.97 -3.23
N ALA A 302 13.97 -14.86 -3.97
CA ALA A 302 13.73 -14.71 -5.40
C ALA A 302 12.92 -13.44 -5.72
N SER A 303 11.91 -13.12 -4.91
CA SER A 303 11.14 -11.89 -5.06
C SER A 303 11.99 -10.64 -4.83
N CYS A 304 12.86 -10.65 -3.82
CA CYS A 304 13.81 -9.57 -3.56
C CYS A 304 14.84 -9.39 -4.69
N ASP A 305 15.28 -10.48 -5.33
CA ASP A 305 16.20 -10.40 -6.48
C ASP A 305 15.57 -9.71 -7.68
N ILE A 306 14.30 -10.00 -7.97
CA ILE A 306 13.53 -9.32 -9.00
C ILE A 306 13.46 -7.80 -8.71
N LEU A 307 13.12 -7.44 -7.47
CA LEU A 307 13.02 -6.04 -7.05
C LEU A 307 14.37 -5.31 -7.15
N ARG A 308 15.49 -5.96 -6.77
CA ARG A 308 16.83 -5.37 -6.93
C ARG A 308 17.14 -5.03 -8.38
N GLY A 309 16.87 -5.95 -9.30
CA GLY A 309 17.09 -5.71 -10.74
C GLY A 309 16.33 -4.48 -11.27
N PHE A 310 15.10 -4.27 -10.81
CA PHE A 310 14.33 -3.07 -11.17
C PHE A 310 14.86 -1.80 -10.48
N LEU A 311 15.30 -1.89 -9.21
CA LEU A 311 15.89 -0.75 -8.50
C LEU A 311 17.20 -0.30 -9.14
N ASP A 312 18.04 -1.22 -9.59
CA ASP A 312 19.28 -0.93 -10.32
C ASP A 312 18.96 -0.22 -11.67
N ARG A 313 17.95 -0.70 -12.40
CA ARG A 313 17.46 -0.02 -13.60
C ARG A 313 16.91 1.38 -13.30
N ALA A 314 16.12 1.55 -12.24
CA ALA A 314 15.58 2.85 -11.84
C ALA A 314 16.70 3.85 -11.49
N ALA A 315 17.80 3.38 -10.91
CA ALA A 315 18.93 4.23 -10.53
C ALA A 315 19.68 4.79 -11.75
N SER A 316 19.57 4.13 -12.92
CA SER A 316 20.20 4.55 -14.18
C SER A 316 19.36 5.52 -15.02
N LEU A 317 18.09 5.77 -14.63
CA LEU A 317 17.15 6.72 -15.24
C LEU A 317 17.08 8.04 -14.43
#